data_4ee56059427216448524e27e83af68bf
#
_entry.id   4ee56059427216448524e27e83af68bf
#
_cell.length_a   1.000
_cell.length_b   1.000
_cell.length_c   1.000
_cell.angle_alpha   90.00
_cell.angle_beta   90.00
_cell.angle_gamma   90.00
#
_symmetry.space_group_name_H-M   'P 1'
#
loop_
_entity.id
_entity.type
_entity.pdbx_description
1 polymer ?
#
loop_
_entity_poly.entity_id
_entity_poly.type
_entity_poly.pdbx_seq_one_letter_code
_entity_poly.pdbx_strand_id
1 'polypeptide(L)'
;MTNFNDFLNEQMKDPEFKAEWDALDPEFAVIEAILAARKESGLTQQQLSERTGIAQTDISKLERGNGNPSLRTLQRLAAGMGMRVKIEFVPTK
;
A
#
# COMPACT_ATOMS: atom_id res chain seq x y z
N MET A 1 -7.79 20.72 -0.20
CA MET A 1 -7.39 19.51 -0.94
C MET A 1 -8.06 18.28 -0.37
N THR A 2 -8.66 17.49 -1.22
CA THR A 2 -9.31 16.24 -0.79
C THR A 2 -8.24 15.20 -0.42
N ASN A 3 -8.32 14.63 0.78
CA ASN A 3 -7.40 13.59 1.16
C ASN A 3 -7.91 12.23 0.67
N PHE A 4 -7.11 11.19 0.86
CA PHE A 4 -7.45 9.85 0.38
C PHE A 4 -8.76 9.33 0.96
N ASN A 5 -9.01 9.58 2.24
CA ASN A 5 -10.24 9.13 2.90
C ASN A 5 -11.47 9.84 2.33
N ASP A 6 -11.36 11.14 2.06
CA ASP A 6 -12.46 11.90 1.45
C ASP A 6 -12.75 11.39 0.04
N PHE A 7 -11.71 11.11 -0.72
CA PHE A 7 -11.85 10.52 -2.06
C PHE A 7 -12.59 9.19 -1.99
N LEU A 8 -12.19 8.30 -1.09
CA LEU A 8 -12.86 7.01 -0.93
C LEU A 8 -14.32 7.17 -0.51
N ASN A 9 -14.61 8.10 0.39
CA ASN A 9 -15.97 8.33 0.84
C ASN A 9 -16.87 8.75 -0.33
N GLU A 10 -16.39 9.62 -1.21
CA GLU A 10 -17.13 10.01 -2.40
C GLU A 10 -17.33 8.83 -3.36
N GLN A 11 -16.28 8.04 -3.59
CA GLN A 11 -16.37 6.89 -4.48
C GLN A 11 -17.29 5.81 -3.92
N MET A 12 -17.33 5.65 -2.61
CA MET A 12 -18.18 4.66 -1.97
C MET A 12 -19.67 4.99 -2.03
N LYS A 13 -20.03 6.19 -2.47
CA LYS A 13 -21.42 6.52 -2.75
C LYS A 13 -21.91 5.91 -4.06
N ASP A 14 -20.98 5.55 -4.95
CA ASP A 14 -21.31 4.84 -6.19
C ASP A 14 -21.43 3.35 -5.87
N PRO A 15 -22.63 2.74 -6.06
CA PRO A 15 -22.82 1.32 -5.72
C PRO A 15 -21.87 0.39 -6.48
N GLU A 16 -21.57 0.69 -7.73
CA GLU A 16 -20.68 -0.12 -8.53
C GLU A 16 -19.25 -0.07 -7.99
N PHE A 17 -18.76 1.12 -7.69
CA PHE A 17 -17.43 1.27 -7.11
C PHE A 17 -17.34 0.57 -5.75
N LYS A 18 -18.35 0.73 -4.91
CA LYS A 18 -18.39 0.10 -3.60
C LYS A 18 -18.30 -1.42 -3.71
N ALA A 19 -19.04 -2.01 -4.64
CA ALA A 19 -19.00 -3.45 -4.85
C ALA A 19 -17.60 -3.91 -5.25
N GLU A 20 -16.94 -3.20 -6.15
CA GLU A 20 -15.57 -3.50 -6.56
C GLU A 20 -14.61 -3.36 -5.39
N TRP A 21 -14.74 -2.30 -4.61
CA TRP A 21 -13.88 -2.05 -3.46
C TRP A 21 -14.02 -3.14 -2.40
N ASP A 22 -15.26 -3.52 -2.09
CA ASP A 22 -15.54 -4.56 -1.09
C ASP A 22 -15.01 -5.92 -1.53
N ALA A 23 -14.88 -6.15 -2.82
CA ALA A 23 -14.36 -7.39 -3.38
C ALA A 23 -12.83 -7.44 -3.41
N LEU A 24 -12.13 -6.33 -3.14
CA LEU A 24 -10.67 -6.29 -3.17
C LEU A 24 -10.09 -7.16 -2.06
N ASP A 25 -9.14 -8.00 -2.44
CA ASP A 25 -8.38 -8.80 -1.50
C ASP A 25 -7.48 -7.88 -0.66
N PRO A 26 -7.41 -8.07 0.68
CA PRO A 26 -6.48 -7.29 1.51
C PRO A 26 -5.04 -7.35 1.04
N GLU A 27 -4.61 -8.47 0.48
CA GLU A 27 -3.26 -8.59 -0.09
C GLU A 27 -3.06 -7.62 -1.25
N PHE A 28 -4.07 -7.49 -2.11
CA PHE A 28 -4.03 -6.53 -3.21
C PHE A 28 -3.94 -5.10 -2.68
N ALA A 29 -4.70 -4.78 -1.63
CA ALA A 29 -4.66 -3.45 -1.03
C ALA A 29 -3.27 -3.10 -0.49
N VAL A 30 -2.57 -4.08 0.11
CA VAL A 30 -1.21 -3.89 0.60
C VAL A 30 -0.25 -3.61 -0.56
N ILE A 31 -0.35 -4.38 -1.64
CA ILE A 31 0.49 -4.19 -2.82
C ILE A 31 0.30 -2.79 -3.40
N GLU A 32 -0.93 -2.37 -3.57
CA GLU A 32 -1.25 -1.04 -4.09
C GLU A 32 -0.71 0.06 -3.18
N ALA A 33 -0.80 -0.13 -1.87
CA ALA A 33 -0.29 0.83 -0.91
C ALA A 33 1.22 0.99 -1.02
N ILE A 34 1.94 -0.13 -1.15
CA ILE A 34 3.41 -0.12 -1.30
C ILE A 34 3.80 0.60 -2.60
N LEU A 35 3.14 0.25 -3.71
CA LEU A 35 3.42 0.89 -4.99
C LEU A 35 3.16 2.39 -4.97
N ALA A 36 2.03 2.79 -4.42
CA ALA A 36 1.66 4.20 -4.35
C ALA A 36 2.64 4.99 -3.49
N ALA A 37 3.01 4.43 -2.33
CA ALA A 37 3.94 5.10 -1.41
C ALA A 37 5.32 5.24 -2.04
N ARG A 38 5.80 4.20 -2.73
CA ARG A 38 7.11 4.27 -3.38
C ARG A 38 7.12 5.33 -4.49
N LYS A 39 6.08 5.36 -5.31
CA LYS A 39 5.95 6.36 -6.37
C LYS A 39 5.88 7.77 -5.80
N GLU A 40 5.10 7.94 -4.75
CA GLU A 40 4.98 9.24 -4.10
C GLU A 40 6.31 9.71 -3.50
N SER A 41 7.10 8.78 -2.97
CA SER A 41 8.41 9.11 -2.40
C SER A 41 9.46 9.41 -3.46
N GLY A 42 9.20 9.07 -4.72
CA GLY A 42 10.15 9.26 -5.82
C GLY A 42 11.29 8.27 -5.84
N LEU A 43 11.22 7.19 -5.06
CA LEU A 43 12.28 6.20 -4.97
C LEU A 43 12.08 5.08 -5.97
N THR A 44 13.21 4.59 -6.53
CA THR A 44 13.21 3.35 -7.29
C THR A 44 13.24 2.16 -6.32
N GLN A 45 12.96 0.97 -6.83
CA GLN A 45 13.07 -0.25 -6.03
C GLN A 45 14.49 -0.40 -5.46
N GLN A 46 15.49 -0.09 -6.27
CA GLN A 46 16.88 -0.18 -5.83
C GLN A 46 17.19 0.80 -4.70
N GLN A 47 16.74 2.04 -4.84
CA GLN A 47 16.93 3.04 -3.80
C GLN A 47 16.23 2.66 -2.50
N LEU A 48 15.01 2.14 -2.61
CA LEU A 48 14.29 1.68 -1.44
C LEU A 48 15.00 0.50 -0.78
N SER A 49 15.52 -0.42 -1.58
CA SER A 49 16.33 -1.54 -1.08
C SER A 49 17.53 -1.04 -0.28
N GLU A 50 18.26 -0.07 -0.82
CA GLU A 50 19.42 0.49 -0.15
C GLU A 50 19.06 1.15 1.19
N ARG A 51 17.94 1.85 1.25
CA ARG A 51 17.49 2.53 2.46
C ARG A 51 16.99 1.59 3.54
N THR A 52 16.38 0.49 3.14
CA THR A 52 15.70 -0.41 4.09
C THR A 52 16.53 -1.63 4.47
N GLY A 53 17.50 -1.98 3.64
CA GLY A 53 18.24 -3.24 3.79
C GLY A 53 17.45 -4.44 3.31
N ILE A 54 16.27 -4.23 2.72
CA ILE A 54 15.47 -5.30 2.14
C ILE A 54 15.93 -5.54 0.71
N ALA A 55 16.14 -6.79 0.32
CA ALA A 55 16.62 -7.10 -1.02
C ALA A 55 15.66 -6.56 -2.09
N GLN A 56 16.22 -6.01 -3.17
CA GLN A 56 15.40 -5.49 -4.26
C GLN A 56 14.49 -6.56 -4.85
N THR A 57 14.96 -7.81 -4.92
CA THR A 57 14.15 -8.92 -5.41
C THR A 57 12.94 -9.14 -4.52
N ASP A 58 13.07 -8.97 -3.21
CA ASP A 58 11.95 -9.10 -2.28
C ASP A 58 10.94 -7.97 -2.46
N ILE A 59 11.43 -6.74 -2.63
CA ILE A 59 10.56 -5.60 -2.92
C ILE A 59 9.79 -5.84 -4.22
N SER A 60 10.49 -6.30 -5.25
CA SER A 60 9.87 -6.59 -6.54
C SER A 60 8.80 -7.67 -6.41
N LYS A 61 9.05 -8.72 -5.64
CA LYS A 61 8.06 -9.77 -5.40
C LYS A 61 6.82 -9.24 -4.72
N LEU A 62 7.00 -8.38 -3.72
CA LEU A 62 5.87 -7.77 -3.01
C LEU A 62 5.03 -6.92 -3.96
N GLU A 63 5.68 -6.13 -4.81
CA GLU A 63 4.97 -5.27 -5.76
C GLU A 63 4.26 -6.04 -6.86
N ARG A 64 4.65 -7.29 -7.10
CA ARG A 64 3.98 -8.16 -8.07
C ARG A 64 2.95 -9.09 -7.45
N GLY A 65 2.76 -8.98 -6.15
CA GLY A 65 1.80 -9.82 -5.45
C GLY A 65 2.30 -11.21 -5.08
N ASN A 66 3.61 -11.42 -5.15
CA ASN A 66 4.21 -12.73 -4.88
C ASN A 66 4.83 -12.78 -3.48
N GLY A 67 4.14 -12.25 -2.51
CA GLY A 67 4.64 -12.28 -1.15
C GLY A 67 3.59 -11.87 -0.16
N ASN A 68 3.85 -12.16 1.09
CA ASN A 68 2.98 -11.78 2.20
C ASN A 68 3.84 -11.09 3.24
N PRO A 69 3.98 -9.75 3.15
CA PRO A 69 4.88 -9.03 4.04
C PRO A 69 4.37 -9.04 5.48
N SER A 70 5.29 -9.23 6.41
CA SER A 70 4.97 -9.08 7.82
C SER A 70 4.76 -7.59 8.14
N LEU A 71 4.13 -7.32 9.27
CA LEU A 71 3.98 -5.95 9.74
C LEU A 71 5.35 -5.28 9.88
N ARG A 72 6.34 -6.01 10.37
CA ARG A 72 7.70 -5.50 10.51
C ARG A 72 8.29 -5.07 9.17
N THR A 73 8.10 -5.88 8.13
CA THR A 73 8.57 -5.55 6.79
C THR A 73 7.87 -4.29 6.27
N LEU A 74 6.56 -4.18 6.48
CA LEU A 74 5.82 -2.98 6.10
C LEU A 74 6.34 -1.75 6.82
N GLN A 75 6.63 -1.86 8.11
CA GLN A 75 7.19 -0.76 8.89
C GLN A 75 8.55 -0.33 8.37
N ARG A 76 9.41 -1.28 8.00
CA ARG A 76 10.71 -0.99 7.42
C ARG A 76 10.60 -0.27 6.08
N LEU A 77 9.71 -0.75 5.22
CA LEU A 77 9.45 -0.12 3.93
C LEU A 77 8.96 1.32 4.13
N ALA A 78 8.00 1.50 5.01
CA ALA A 78 7.44 2.83 5.27
C ALA A 78 8.52 3.79 5.79
N ALA A 79 9.34 3.34 6.73
CA ALA A 79 10.42 4.17 7.29
C ALA A 79 11.41 4.59 6.20
N GLY A 80 11.74 3.67 5.28
CA GLY A 80 12.63 3.99 4.15
C GLY A 80 12.06 5.02 3.20
N MET A 81 10.74 5.18 3.18
CA MET A 81 10.05 6.16 2.35
C MET A 81 9.68 7.44 3.12
N GLY A 82 10.13 7.56 4.36
CA GLY A 82 9.77 8.71 5.20
C GLY A 82 8.32 8.69 5.65
N MET A 83 7.75 7.52 5.76
CA MET A 83 6.34 7.31 6.10
C MET A 83 6.20 6.37 7.29
N ARG A 84 4.98 6.17 7.74
CA ARG A 84 4.67 5.16 8.74
C ARG A 84 3.42 4.40 8.33
N VAL A 85 3.31 3.16 8.79
CA VAL A 85 2.16 2.32 8.50
C VAL A 85 0.97 2.75 9.34
N LYS A 86 -0.18 2.88 8.68
CA LYS A 86 -1.46 3.10 9.36
C LYS A 86 -2.38 1.95 8.96
N ILE A 87 -2.95 1.29 9.95
CA ILE A 87 -3.86 0.17 9.71
C ILE A 87 -5.21 0.52 10.31
N GLU A 88 -6.25 0.37 9.53
CA GLU A 88 -7.61 0.64 9.96
C GLU A 88 -8.49 -0.57 9.70
N PHE A 89 -9.37 -0.87 10.65
CA PHE A 89 -10.46 -1.80 10.41
C PHE A 89 -11.67 -0.98 10.00
N VAL A 90 -12.21 -1.31 8.84
CA VAL A 90 -13.37 -0.61 8.30
C VAL A 90 -14.57 -1.54 8.33
N PRO A 91 -15.77 -1.05 8.71
CA PRO A 91 -16.95 -1.88 8.70
C PRO A 91 -17.31 -2.30 7.27
N THR A 92 -17.87 -3.49 7.13
CA THR A 92 -18.26 -4.01 5.83
C THR A 92 -19.59 -3.45 5.36
N LYS A 93 -20.23 -2.68 6.20
CA LYS A 93 -21.50 -2.00 5.87
C LYS A 93 -21.50 -0.56 6.31
#